data_aed7476828936a3033475804da6e601f
#
_entry.id   aed7476828936a3033475804da6e601f
#
_cell.length_a   1.000
_cell.length_b   1.000
_cell.length_c   1.000
_cell.angle_alpha   90.00
_cell.angle_beta   90.00
_cell.angle_gamma   90.00
#
_symmetry.space_group_name_H-M   'P 1'
#
loop_
_entity.id
_entity.type
_entity.pdbx_description
1 polymer ?
#
loop_
_entity_poly.entity_id
_entity_poly.type
_entity_poly.pdbx_seq_one_letter_code
_entity_poly.pdbx_strand_id
1 'polypeptide(L)'
;MDNLNIHKWKERIEKKLRDLLKPFEPQLLYQAMSYYLFQEGKRIRPLFLCAVCHALGGNIEDAVTVGCAVEMVHNYSLIHDDLPALDNDNLRRGKPTCHIVFGEDLAILAGDALLTYAFEVLSKRENFHSLGERELLLLVRELAKSSGFEGMVGGQVMDIRRLSSQEEISLKKTARLFSFCFVAGGIVAKRLDFLQALEDLGLKVGLLFQMVDDWKDKDGFYLYYGENLWKNIELFKEECIHVAEGMNMRTEEFLGLVELITGGGGGIRTPGGL
;
A
#
# COMPACT_ATOMS: atom_id res chain seq x y z
N MET A 1 -10.03 -12.55 14.25
CA MET A 1 -11.38 -12.66 13.66
C MET A 1 -11.22 -12.76 12.16
N ASP A 2 -11.66 -13.84 11.56
CA ASP A 2 -11.67 -13.99 10.10
C ASP A 2 -12.82 -13.15 9.54
N ASN A 3 -12.51 -11.88 9.19
CA ASN A 3 -13.51 -11.05 8.55
C ASN A 3 -13.72 -11.54 7.11
N LEU A 4 -14.91 -12.11 6.85
CA LEU A 4 -15.29 -12.73 5.59
C LEU A 4 -15.15 -11.77 4.40
N ASN A 5 -15.40 -10.47 4.60
CA ASN A 5 -15.27 -9.48 3.53
C ASN A 5 -13.81 -9.25 3.16
N ILE A 6 -12.90 -9.14 4.14
CA ILE A 6 -11.46 -8.98 3.90
C ILE A 6 -10.92 -10.14 3.07
N HIS A 7 -11.29 -11.38 3.41
CA HIS A 7 -10.92 -12.58 2.64
C HIS A 7 -11.44 -12.52 1.20
N LYS A 8 -12.72 -12.22 1.01
CA LYS A 8 -13.33 -12.10 -0.32
C LYS A 8 -12.68 -11.00 -1.17
N TRP A 9 -12.35 -9.86 -0.56
CA TRP A 9 -11.69 -8.76 -1.28
C TRP A 9 -10.28 -9.16 -1.68
N LYS A 10 -9.53 -9.84 -0.81
CA LYS A 10 -8.20 -10.33 -1.15
C LYS A 10 -8.23 -11.30 -2.34
N GLU A 11 -9.15 -12.27 -2.33
CA GLU A 11 -9.35 -13.20 -3.46
C GLU A 11 -9.69 -12.47 -4.77
N ARG A 12 -10.56 -11.45 -4.71
CA ARG A 12 -10.92 -10.63 -5.86
C ARG A 12 -9.73 -9.83 -6.39
N ILE A 13 -8.93 -9.25 -5.52
CA ILE A 13 -7.70 -8.52 -5.88
C ILE A 13 -6.72 -9.47 -6.59
N GLU A 14 -6.45 -10.65 -6.00
CA GLU A 14 -5.55 -11.64 -6.60
C GLU A 14 -6.03 -12.10 -7.98
N LYS A 15 -7.33 -12.37 -8.12
CA LYS A 15 -7.93 -12.73 -9.40
C LYS A 15 -7.82 -11.57 -10.40
N LYS A 16 -8.19 -10.35 -10.00
CA LYS A 16 -8.18 -9.17 -10.88
C LYS A 16 -6.77 -8.82 -11.35
N LEU A 17 -5.75 -8.96 -10.50
CA LEU A 17 -4.34 -8.78 -10.91
C LEU A 17 -3.96 -9.73 -12.05
N ARG A 18 -4.38 -11.01 -11.97
CA ARG A 18 -4.13 -12.00 -13.03
C ARG A 18 -4.95 -11.73 -14.30
N ASP A 19 -6.15 -11.20 -14.15
CA ASP A 19 -7.01 -10.82 -15.29
C ASP A 19 -6.48 -9.59 -16.03
N LEU A 20 -5.85 -8.65 -15.31
CA LEU A 20 -5.23 -7.46 -15.89
C LEU A 20 -3.88 -7.77 -16.54
N LEU A 21 -2.96 -8.42 -15.83
CA LEU A 21 -1.64 -8.76 -16.34
C LEU A 21 -1.63 -10.18 -16.92
N LYS A 22 -2.08 -10.31 -18.16
CA LYS A 22 -2.01 -11.56 -18.93
C LYS A 22 -0.66 -11.71 -19.63
N PRO A 23 -0.26 -12.96 -20.00
CA PRO A 23 0.96 -13.18 -20.78
C PRO A 23 0.99 -12.33 -22.06
N PHE A 24 2.14 -11.72 -22.36
CA PHE A 24 2.42 -10.90 -23.53
C PHE A 24 3.89 -11.03 -23.97
N GLU A 25 4.19 -10.57 -25.17
CA GLU A 25 5.56 -10.46 -25.66
C GLU A 25 6.14 -9.04 -25.36
N PRO A 26 7.43 -8.92 -24.97
CA PRO A 26 8.38 -10.03 -24.79
C PRO A 26 8.11 -10.83 -23.51
N GLN A 27 8.11 -12.15 -23.63
CA GLN A 27 7.79 -13.08 -22.54
C GLN A 27 8.66 -12.87 -21.28
N LEU A 28 9.92 -12.51 -21.45
CA LEU A 28 10.84 -12.26 -20.33
C LEU A 28 10.38 -11.09 -19.47
N LEU A 29 9.86 -10.01 -20.09
CA LEU A 29 9.33 -8.87 -19.34
C LEU A 29 8.08 -9.27 -18.56
N TYR A 30 7.15 -10.01 -19.18
CA TYR A 30 5.99 -10.56 -18.47
C TYR A 30 6.40 -11.40 -17.26
N GLN A 31 7.38 -12.29 -17.43
CA GLN A 31 7.86 -13.14 -16.33
C GLN A 31 8.44 -12.31 -15.18
N ALA A 32 9.26 -11.30 -15.48
CA ALA A 32 9.86 -10.43 -14.46
C ALA A 32 8.79 -9.59 -13.71
N MET A 33 7.81 -8.99 -14.43
CA MET A 33 6.69 -8.25 -13.82
C MET A 33 5.83 -9.14 -12.94
N SER A 34 5.45 -10.32 -13.46
CA SER A 34 4.56 -11.26 -12.75
C SER A 34 5.24 -11.93 -11.55
N TYR A 35 6.57 -12.07 -11.58
CA TYR A 35 7.35 -12.72 -10.51
C TYR A 35 7.12 -12.06 -9.15
N TYR A 36 7.08 -10.73 -9.07
CA TYR A 36 6.77 -10.00 -7.84
C TYR A 36 5.28 -9.83 -7.62
N LEU A 37 4.56 -9.42 -8.66
CA LEU A 37 3.15 -9.05 -8.54
C LEU A 37 2.27 -10.21 -8.07
N PHE A 38 2.58 -11.46 -8.49
CA PHE A 38 1.80 -12.65 -8.15
C PHE A 38 2.35 -13.45 -6.96
N GLN A 39 3.38 -12.94 -6.26
CA GLN A 39 3.80 -13.53 -4.99
C GLN A 39 2.72 -13.33 -3.93
N GLU A 40 2.66 -14.28 -3.00
CA GLU A 40 1.80 -14.13 -1.82
C GLU A 40 2.15 -12.87 -1.04
N GLY A 41 1.12 -12.11 -0.69
CA GLY A 41 1.23 -10.89 0.08
C GLY A 41 -0.02 -10.66 0.91
N LYS A 42 0.09 -9.80 1.92
CA LYS A 42 -1.05 -9.41 2.75
C LYS A 42 -2.05 -8.50 2.03
N ARG A 43 -1.64 -7.85 0.94
CA ARG A 43 -2.43 -6.88 0.15
C ARG A 43 -3.06 -5.77 1.02
N ILE A 44 -2.34 -5.30 2.03
CA ILE A 44 -2.85 -4.38 3.04
C ILE A 44 -3.39 -3.08 2.42
N ARG A 45 -2.64 -2.48 1.48
CA ARG A 45 -3.02 -1.21 0.85
C ARG A 45 -4.35 -1.30 0.08
N PRO A 46 -4.53 -2.23 -0.88
CA PRO A 46 -5.81 -2.37 -1.56
C PRO A 46 -6.95 -2.82 -0.64
N LEU A 47 -6.66 -3.54 0.46
CA LEU A 47 -7.68 -3.91 1.43
C LEU A 47 -8.19 -2.70 2.21
N PHE A 48 -7.33 -1.75 2.62
CA PHE A 48 -7.79 -0.48 3.21
C PHE A 48 -8.61 0.34 2.22
N LEU A 49 -8.22 0.39 0.94
CA LEU A 49 -9.02 1.05 -0.10
C LEU A 49 -10.43 0.44 -0.20
N CYS A 50 -10.53 -0.88 -0.22
CA CYS A 50 -11.82 -1.59 -0.21
C CYS A 50 -12.62 -1.30 1.07
N ALA A 51 -11.98 -1.27 2.25
CA ALA A 51 -12.65 -0.99 3.52
C ALA A 51 -13.23 0.43 3.57
N VAL A 52 -12.47 1.42 3.13
CA VAL A 52 -12.94 2.83 3.01
C VAL A 52 -14.09 2.93 2.02
N CYS A 53 -13.92 2.35 0.83
CA CYS A 53 -14.97 2.34 -0.20
C CYS A 53 -16.26 1.69 0.31
N HIS A 54 -16.15 0.55 0.99
CA HIS A 54 -17.28 -0.16 1.59
C HIS A 54 -17.99 0.67 2.65
N ALA A 55 -17.24 1.24 3.59
CA ALA A 55 -17.79 2.07 4.66
C ALA A 55 -18.55 3.29 4.13
N LEU A 56 -18.13 3.82 2.99
CA LEU A 56 -18.75 4.97 2.33
C LEU A 56 -19.81 4.59 1.27
N GLY A 57 -20.13 3.30 1.12
CA GLY A 57 -21.19 2.81 0.22
C GLY A 57 -20.80 2.79 -1.27
N GLY A 58 -19.50 2.73 -1.59
CA GLY A 58 -19.00 2.71 -2.96
C GLY A 58 -19.01 1.32 -3.62
N ASN A 59 -18.63 1.28 -4.91
CA ASN A 59 -18.57 0.06 -5.70
C ASN A 59 -17.25 -0.70 -5.42
N ILE A 60 -17.37 -1.90 -4.86
CA ILE A 60 -16.20 -2.71 -4.47
C ILE A 60 -15.42 -3.24 -5.68
N GLU A 61 -16.05 -3.55 -6.81
CA GLU A 61 -15.33 -4.01 -8.01
C GLU A 61 -14.43 -2.90 -8.58
N ASP A 62 -14.90 -1.66 -8.54
CA ASP A 62 -14.10 -0.49 -8.90
C ASP A 62 -12.94 -0.29 -7.91
N ALA A 63 -13.21 -0.42 -6.59
CA ALA A 63 -12.19 -0.36 -5.55
C ALA A 63 -11.11 -1.45 -5.72
N VAL A 64 -11.49 -2.67 -6.05
CA VAL A 64 -10.57 -3.77 -6.36
C VAL A 64 -9.68 -3.42 -7.55
N THR A 65 -10.26 -2.83 -8.60
CA THR A 65 -9.51 -2.43 -9.80
C THR A 65 -8.48 -1.34 -9.49
N VAL A 66 -8.87 -0.30 -8.73
CA VAL A 66 -7.93 0.73 -8.25
C VAL A 66 -6.87 0.12 -7.34
N GLY A 67 -7.27 -0.81 -6.46
CA GLY A 67 -6.35 -1.54 -5.58
C GLY A 67 -5.28 -2.34 -6.34
N CYS A 68 -5.63 -2.89 -7.52
CA CYS A 68 -4.64 -3.53 -8.39
C CYS A 68 -3.58 -2.55 -8.90
N ALA A 69 -3.97 -1.33 -9.28
CA ALA A 69 -3.01 -0.29 -9.68
C ALA A 69 -2.09 0.09 -8.51
N VAL A 70 -2.61 0.18 -7.29
CA VAL A 70 -1.80 0.39 -6.07
C VAL A 70 -0.77 -0.73 -5.87
N GLU A 71 -1.17 -1.98 -6.04
CA GLU A 71 -0.24 -3.12 -5.92
C GLU A 71 0.83 -3.11 -7.01
N MET A 72 0.51 -2.69 -8.23
CA MET A 72 1.51 -2.51 -9.29
C MET A 72 2.54 -1.46 -8.89
N VAL A 73 2.09 -0.30 -8.38
CA VAL A 73 2.97 0.76 -7.86
C VAL A 73 3.79 0.27 -6.67
N HIS A 74 3.20 -0.46 -5.74
CA HIS A 74 3.93 -1.02 -4.61
C HIS A 74 4.98 -2.05 -5.05
N ASN A 75 4.65 -2.92 -6.01
CA ASN A 75 5.59 -3.96 -6.46
C ASN A 75 6.72 -3.38 -7.31
N TYR A 76 6.49 -2.35 -8.14
CA TYR A 76 7.61 -1.70 -8.83
C TYR A 76 8.61 -1.14 -7.81
N SER A 77 8.13 -0.49 -6.74
CA SER A 77 9.04 0.08 -5.75
C SER A 77 9.87 -1.01 -5.06
N LEU A 78 9.28 -2.16 -4.74
CA LEU A 78 10.01 -3.29 -4.15
C LEU A 78 11.08 -3.85 -5.12
N ILE A 79 10.74 -3.97 -6.41
CA ILE A 79 11.70 -4.45 -7.42
C ILE A 79 12.90 -3.50 -7.53
N HIS A 80 12.64 -2.18 -7.53
CA HIS A 80 13.71 -1.19 -7.63
C HIS A 80 14.50 -1.06 -6.33
N ASP A 81 13.83 -1.09 -5.16
CA ASP A 81 14.50 -1.02 -3.86
C ASP A 81 15.50 -2.17 -3.69
N ASP A 82 15.19 -3.37 -4.18
CA ASP A 82 16.08 -4.53 -4.09
C ASP A 82 17.34 -4.45 -4.98
N LEU A 83 17.40 -3.53 -5.95
CA LEU A 83 18.54 -3.41 -6.87
C LEU A 83 19.85 -3.09 -6.12
N PRO A 84 21.02 -3.52 -6.67
CA PRO A 84 22.33 -3.22 -6.08
C PRO A 84 22.62 -1.72 -5.90
N ALA A 85 21.97 -0.86 -6.70
CA ALA A 85 22.11 0.60 -6.59
C ALA A 85 21.35 1.20 -5.38
N LEU A 86 20.44 0.45 -4.75
CA LEU A 86 19.62 0.85 -3.61
C LEU A 86 19.90 -0.06 -2.40
N ASP A 87 18.98 -0.93 -2.00
CA ASP A 87 19.13 -1.74 -0.78
C ASP A 87 20.04 -2.96 -0.98
N ASN A 88 20.26 -3.39 -2.24
CA ASN A 88 21.10 -4.54 -2.62
C ASN A 88 20.66 -5.83 -1.93
N ASP A 89 19.36 -6.09 -1.89
CA ASP A 89 18.79 -7.27 -1.26
C ASP A 89 18.79 -8.48 -2.20
N ASN A 90 19.33 -9.60 -1.74
CA ASN A 90 19.33 -10.85 -2.51
C ASN A 90 18.05 -11.67 -2.33
N LEU A 91 17.33 -11.46 -1.24
CA LEU A 91 16.13 -12.22 -0.88
C LEU A 91 14.99 -11.28 -0.45
N ARG A 92 13.78 -11.55 -0.93
CA ARG A 92 12.56 -10.91 -0.46
C ARG A 92 11.45 -11.94 -0.24
N ARG A 93 10.84 -11.91 0.93
CA ARG A 93 9.84 -12.91 1.35
C ARG A 93 10.34 -14.35 1.21
N GLY A 94 11.63 -14.58 1.48
CA GLY A 94 12.27 -15.89 1.38
C GLY A 94 12.57 -16.39 -0.04
N LYS A 95 12.38 -15.57 -1.07
CA LYS A 95 12.68 -15.87 -2.48
C LYS A 95 13.78 -14.96 -3.00
N PRO A 96 14.59 -15.38 -3.99
CA PRO A 96 15.54 -14.50 -4.66
C PRO A 96 14.84 -13.26 -5.23
N THR A 97 15.53 -12.11 -5.19
CA THR A 97 14.99 -10.85 -5.72
C THR A 97 14.97 -10.84 -7.25
N CYS A 98 14.23 -9.92 -7.85
CA CYS A 98 14.01 -9.87 -9.29
C CYS A 98 15.33 -9.76 -10.06
N HIS A 99 16.27 -8.93 -9.62
CA HIS A 99 17.56 -8.76 -10.28
C HIS A 99 18.47 -10.00 -10.18
N ILE A 100 18.32 -10.82 -9.14
CA ILE A 100 19.02 -12.09 -9.03
C ILE A 100 18.48 -13.13 -10.00
N VAL A 101 17.16 -13.13 -10.27
CA VAL A 101 16.52 -14.13 -11.14
C VAL A 101 16.62 -13.76 -12.61
N PHE A 102 16.44 -12.47 -12.95
CA PHE A 102 16.28 -12.01 -14.33
C PHE A 102 17.39 -11.08 -14.82
N GLY A 103 18.28 -10.61 -13.94
CA GLY A 103 19.27 -9.57 -14.23
C GLY A 103 18.79 -8.18 -13.87
N GLU A 104 19.73 -7.25 -13.65
CA GLU A 104 19.44 -5.88 -13.23
C GLU A 104 18.66 -5.10 -14.31
N ASP A 105 19.00 -5.31 -15.58
CA ASP A 105 18.36 -4.68 -16.73
C ASP A 105 16.87 -5.01 -16.79
N LEU A 106 16.50 -6.29 -16.68
CA LEU A 106 15.10 -6.70 -16.66
C LEU A 106 14.37 -6.28 -15.38
N ALA A 107 15.06 -6.24 -14.23
CA ALA A 107 14.44 -5.74 -12.99
C ALA A 107 14.09 -4.26 -13.10
N ILE A 108 14.98 -3.42 -13.66
CA ILE A 108 14.69 -2.00 -13.93
C ILE A 108 13.48 -1.88 -14.85
N LEU A 109 13.50 -2.55 -16.01
CA LEU A 109 12.42 -2.46 -16.99
C LEU A 109 11.08 -3.04 -16.48
N ALA A 110 11.12 -4.07 -15.64
CA ALA A 110 9.91 -4.62 -15.02
C ALA A 110 9.27 -3.64 -14.03
N GLY A 111 10.09 -2.93 -13.25
CA GLY A 111 9.61 -1.86 -12.37
C GLY A 111 8.99 -0.71 -13.15
N ASP A 112 9.67 -0.22 -14.20
CA ASP A 112 9.15 0.85 -15.08
C ASP A 112 7.82 0.45 -15.74
N ALA A 113 7.75 -0.80 -16.21
CA ALA A 113 6.55 -1.31 -16.87
C ALA A 113 5.38 -1.45 -15.88
N LEU A 114 5.59 -1.93 -14.65
CA LEU A 114 4.56 -2.01 -13.61
C LEU A 114 4.05 -0.63 -13.22
N LEU A 115 4.96 0.33 -13.01
CA LEU A 115 4.60 1.72 -12.70
C LEU A 115 3.73 2.33 -13.81
N THR A 116 4.16 2.20 -15.06
CA THR A 116 3.44 2.73 -16.22
C THR A 116 2.08 2.03 -16.40
N TYR A 117 2.04 0.71 -16.24
CA TYR A 117 0.81 -0.08 -16.38
C TYR A 117 -0.23 0.26 -15.32
N ALA A 118 0.16 0.65 -14.10
CA ALA A 118 -0.77 1.12 -13.09
C ALA A 118 -1.62 2.30 -13.58
N PHE A 119 -1.00 3.27 -14.26
CA PHE A 119 -1.69 4.43 -14.84
C PHE A 119 -2.53 4.04 -16.06
N GLU A 120 -2.06 3.11 -16.88
CA GLU A 120 -2.86 2.57 -17.98
C GLU A 120 -4.15 1.92 -17.47
N VAL A 121 -4.07 1.10 -16.41
CA VAL A 121 -5.25 0.48 -15.78
C VAL A 121 -6.25 1.53 -15.30
N LEU A 122 -5.79 2.60 -14.63
CA LEU A 122 -6.65 3.66 -14.13
C LEU A 122 -7.26 4.54 -15.22
N SER A 123 -6.59 4.68 -16.38
CA SER A 123 -7.06 5.53 -17.48
C SER A 123 -8.09 4.85 -18.38
N LYS A 124 -8.22 3.52 -18.32
CA LYS A 124 -9.17 2.75 -19.14
C LYS A 124 -10.55 2.72 -18.51
N ARG A 125 -11.49 3.52 -19.07
CA ARG A 125 -12.87 3.60 -18.57
C ARG A 125 -13.58 2.26 -18.51
N GLU A 126 -13.28 1.36 -19.44
CA GLU A 126 -13.85 0.01 -19.54
C GLU A 126 -13.47 -0.91 -18.37
N ASN A 127 -12.46 -0.57 -17.59
CA ASN A 127 -12.08 -1.31 -16.38
C ASN A 127 -13.02 -1.05 -15.20
N PHE A 128 -13.93 -0.07 -15.31
CA PHE A 128 -14.75 0.42 -14.19
C PHE A 128 -16.25 0.38 -14.50
N HIS A 129 -17.05 0.17 -13.47
CA HIS A 129 -18.50 0.07 -13.56
C HIS A 129 -19.21 1.39 -13.27
N SER A 130 -18.78 2.13 -12.26
CA SER A 130 -19.48 3.29 -11.71
C SER A 130 -18.74 4.62 -11.86
N LEU A 131 -17.44 4.60 -12.22
CA LEU A 131 -16.60 5.81 -12.31
C LEU A 131 -16.72 6.46 -13.69
N GLY A 132 -16.77 7.79 -13.69
CA GLY A 132 -16.67 8.60 -14.90
C GLY A 132 -15.25 9.12 -15.14
N GLU A 133 -15.05 9.85 -16.22
CA GLU A 133 -13.74 10.41 -16.61
C GLU A 133 -13.15 11.33 -15.54
N ARG A 134 -14.02 12.09 -14.82
CA ARG A 134 -13.59 12.98 -13.76
C ARG A 134 -12.97 12.22 -12.59
N GLU A 135 -13.62 11.15 -12.14
CA GLU A 135 -13.12 10.32 -11.05
C GLU A 135 -11.82 9.61 -11.46
N LEU A 136 -11.74 9.11 -12.70
CA LEU A 136 -10.53 8.47 -13.22
C LEU A 136 -9.35 9.44 -13.29
N LEU A 137 -9.58 10.68 -13.75
CA LEU A 137 -8.54 11.71 -13.78
C LEU A 137 -8.08 12.09 -12.37
N LEU A 138 -8.99 12.13 -11.38
CA LEU A 138 -8.63 12.35 -9.98
C LEU A 138 -7.77 11.20 -9.44
N LEU A 139 -8.14 9.94 -9.70
CA LEU A 139 -7.37 8.77 -9.28
C LEU A 139 -5.97 8.77 -9.89
N VAL A 140 -5.83 9.05 -11.18
CA VAL A 140 -4.53 9.16 -11.87
C VAL A 140 -3.67 10.25 -11.23
N ARG A 141 -4.24 11.44 -10.97
CA ARG A 141 -3.55 12.57 -10.36
C ARG A 141 -3.07 12.25 -8.94
N GLU A 142 -3.95 11.71 -8.10
CA GLU A 142 -3.63 11.42 -6.69
C GLU A 142 -2.62 10.27 -6.58
N LEU A 143 -2.69 9.25 -7.45
CA LEU A 143 -1.69 8.19 -7.50
C LEU A 143 -0.33 8.75 -7.93
N ALA A 144 -0.28 9.60 -8.95
CA ALA A 144 0.96 10.24 -9.42
C ALA A 144 1.60 11.11 -8.33
N LYS A 145 0.80 11.91 -7.60
CA LYS A 145 1.25 12.72 -6.46
C LYS A 145 1.81 11.84 -5.34
N SER A 146 1.11 10.75 -4.99
CA SER A 146 1.48 9.88 -3.87
C SER A 146 2.68 8.99 -4.16
N SER A 147 2.89 8.58 -5.43
CA SER A 147 4.01 7.73 -5.84
C SER A 147 5.23 8.49 -6.35
N GLY A 148 5.06 9.73 -6.80
CA GLY A 148 6.09 10.55 -7.44
C GLY A 148 7.03 11.28 -6.47
N PHE A 149 7.55 12.43 -6.94
CA PHE A 149 8.56 13.21 -6.20
C PHE A 149 8.03 13.85 -4.92
N GLU A 150 6.74 14.16 -4.83
CA GLU A 150 6.10 14.65 -3.61
C GLU A 150 5.80 13.54 -2.60
N GLY A 151 5.77 12.30 -3.04
CA GLY A 151 5.43 11.11 -2.27
C GLY A 151 6.58 10.11 -2.16
N MET A 152 6.28 8.85 -2.53
CA MET A 152 7.13 7.68 -2.29
C MET A 152 8.55 7.81 -2.87
N VAL A 153 8.70 8.23 -4.13
CA VAL A 153 10.03 8.41 -4.74
C VAL A 153 10.83 9.50 -4.03
N GLY A 154 10.19 10.64 -3.71
CA GLY A 154 10.84 11.69 -2.93
C GLY A 154 11.25 11.23 -1.55
N GLY A 155 10.40 10.44 -0.87
CA GLY A 155 10.69 9.82 0.42
C GLY A 155 11.88 8.86 0.35
N GLN A 156 11.99 8.05 -0.71
CA GLN A 156 13.14 7.17 -0.93
C GLN A 156 14.46 7.94 -1.09
N VAL A 157 14.43 9.06 -1.83
CA VAL A 157 15.63 9.92 -1.93
C VAL A 157 16.03 10.51 -0.59
N MET A 158 15.03 10.95 0.21
CA MET A 158 15.28 11.49 1.55
C MET A 158 15.88 10.44 2.49
N ASP A 159 15.42 9.20 2.39
CA ASP A 159 15.91 8.07 3.17
C ASP A 159 17.36 7.73 2.83
N ILE A 160 17.66 7.44 1.56
CA ILE A 160 19.01 7.11 1.08
C ILE A 160 20.03 8.20 1.39
N ARG A 161 19.63 9.46 1.26
CA ARG A 161 20.51 10.62 1.46
C ARG A 161 20.47 11.17 2.88
N ARG A 162 19.61 10.62 3.77
CA ARG A 162 19.42 11.09 5.15
C ARG A 162 19.15 12.59 5.25
N LEU A 163 18.20 13.06 4.43
CA LEU A 163 17.94 14.52 4.26
C LEU A 163 16.93 15.06 5.26
N SER A 164 16.24 14.21 6.03
CA SER A 164 15.12 14.63 6.87
C SER A 164 14.97 13.73 8.12
N SER A 165 14.02 14.09 8.98
CA SER A 165 13.65 13.26 10.13
C SER A 165 13.04 11.93 9.71
N GLN A 166 13.12 10.91 10.59
CA GLN A 166 12.48 9.61 10.38
C GLN A 166 10.98 9.75 10.09
N GLU A 167 10.31 10.65 10.80
CA GLU A 167 8.87 10.91 10.60
C GLU A 167 8.57 11.42 9.19
N GLU A 168 9.32 12.42 8.71
CA GLU A 168 9.11 12.99 7.38
C GLU A 168 9.44 12.00 6.26
N ILE A 169 10.50 11.19 6.43
CA ILE A 169 10.82 10.08 5.53
C ILE A 169 9.66 9.08 5.48
N SER A 170 9.18 8.64 6.64
CA SER A 170 8.09 7.67 6.75
C SER A 170 6.77 8.19 6.18
N LEU A 171 6.47 9.48 6.39
CA LEU A 171 5.31 10.14 5.78
C LEU A 171 5.35 10.06 4.26
N LYS A 172 6.50 10.33 3.63
CA LYS A 172 6.62 10.33 2.17
C LYS A 172 6.80 8.92 1.61
N LYS A 173 7.79 8.16 2.10
CA LYS A 173 8.17 6.85 1.57
C LYS A 173 7.05 5.82 1.73
N THR A 174 6.35 5.83 2.87
CA THR A 174 5.38 4.79 3.23
C THR A 174 3.95 5.32 3.30
N ALA A 175 3.70 6.40 4.08
CA ALA A 175 2.35 6.80 4.41
C ALA A 175 1.59 7.44 3.22
N ARG A 176 2.28 8.08 2.28
CA ARG A 176 1.64 8.69 1.09
C ARG A 176 0.86 7.67 0.24
N LEU A 177 1.39 6.46 0.05
CA LEU A 177 0.67 5.44 -0.72
C LEU A 177 -0.51 4.85 0.07
N PHE A 178 -0.43 4.78 1.40
CA PHE A 178 -1.60 4.50 2.25
C PHE A 178 -2.65 5.59 2.13
N SER A 179 -2.24 6.85 2.25
CA SER A 179 -3.13 8.01 2.09
C SER A 179 -3.87 7.97 0.75
N PHE A 180 -3.17 7.65 -0.34
CA PHE A 180 -3.83 7.43 -1.63
C PHE A 180 -4.95 6.37 -1.54
N CYS A 181 -4.74 5.27 -0.83
CA CYS A 181 -5.77 4.22 -0.71
C CYS A 181 -7.05 4.74 -0.05
N PHE A 182 -6.93 5.61 0.96
CA PHE A 182 -8.06 6.22 1.64
C PHE A 182 -8.78 7.23 0.73
N VAL A 183 -8.02 8.14 0.12
CA VAL A 183 -8.54 9.12 -0.84
C VAL A 183 -9.23 8.43 -2.02
N ALA A 184 -8.61 7.38 -2.57
CA ALA A 184 -9.16 6.60 -3.67
C ALA A 184 -10.46 5.89 -3.28
N GLY A 185 -10.54 5.33 -2.06
CA GLY A 185 -11.79 4.77 -1.53
C GLY A 185 -12.92 5.81 -1.51
N GLY A 186 -12.62 7.04 -1.09
CA GLY A 186 -13.56 8.18 -1.12
C GLY A 186 -13.96 8.58 -2.54
N ILE A 187 -13.02 8.63 -3.49
CA ILE A 187 -13.31 8.94 -4.89
C ILE A 187 -14.22 7.87 -5.50
N VAL A 188 -13.91 6.57 -5.28
CA VAL A 188 -14.73 5.45 -5.77
C VAL A 188 -16.14 5.49 -5.17
N ALA A 189 -16.27 5.86 -3.91
CA ALA A 189 -17.56 6.04 -3.24
C ALA A 189 -18.25 7.37 -3.60
N LYS A 190 -17.64 8.23 -4.46
CA LYS A 190 -18.13 9.57 -4.83
C LYS A 190 -18.33 10.52 -3.65
N ARG A 191 -17.55 10.30 -2.58
CA ARG A 191 -17.55 11.11 -1.35
C ARG A 191 -16.39 12.10 -1.38
N LEU A 192 -16.44 13.02 -2.34
CA LEU A 192 -15.41 14.04 -2.56
C LEU A 192 -15.34 15.07 -1.41
N ASP A 193 -16.39 15.18 -0.62
CA ASP A 193 -16.51 16.00 0.58
C ASP A 193 -15.57 15.53 1.72
N PHE A 194 -15.15 14.25 1.72
CA PHE A 194 -14.30 13.68 2.75
C PHE A 194 -12.80 13.59 2.39
N LEU A 195 -12.38 13.99 1.18
CA LEU A 195 -11.04 13.68 0.67
C LEU A 195 -9.91 14.17 1.59
N GLN A 196 -10.01 15.37 2.19
CA GLN A 196 -8.99 15.87 3.10
C GLN A 196 -8.91 15.03 4.39
N ALA A 197 -10.04 14.72 5.00
CA ALA A 197 -10.08 13.88 6.20
C ALA A 197 -9.58 12.46 5.94
N LEU A 198 -9.87 11.92 4.73
CA LEU A 198 -9.37 10.63 4.29
C LEU A 198 -7.85 10.66 4.02
N GLU A 199 -7.34 11.74 3.44
CA GLU A 199 -5.89 11.95 3.27
C GLU A 199 -5.20 11.90 4.64
N ASP A 200 -5.69 12.66 5.60
CA ASP A 200 -5.11 12.77 6.94
C ASP A 200 -5.17 11.43 7.69
N LEU A 201 -6.30 10.72 7.64
CA LEU A 201 -6.42 9.39 8.25
C LEU A 201 -5.50 8.36 7.57
N GLY A 202 -5.42 8.39 6.25
CA GLY A 202 -4.53 7.51 5.48
C GLY A 202 -3.06 7.72 5.79
N LEU A 203 -2.63 8.98 6.01
CA LEU A 203 -1.27 9.29 6.48
C LEU A 203 -1.02 8.71 7.88
N LYS A 204 -1.97 8.86 8.81
CA LYS A 204 -1.87 8.29 10.16
C LYS A 204 -1.75 6.76 10.12
N VAL A 205 -2.61 6.08 9.37
CA VAL A 205 -2.55 4.61 9.24
C VAL A 205 -1.24 4.16 8.60
N GLY A 206 -0.73 4.90 7.60
CA GLY A 206 0.57 4.61 6.99
C GLY A 206 1.75 4.79 7.94
N LEU A 207 1.72 5.82 8.80
CA LEU A 207 2.71 6.00 9.88
C LEU A 207 2.61 4.89 10.92
N LEU A 208 1.40 4.53 11.34
CA LEU A 208 1.17 3.41 12.27
C LEU A 208 1.78 2.12 11.71
N PHE A 209 1.57 1.85 10.41
CA PHE A 209 2.17 0.71 9.74
C PHE A 209 3.70 0.74 9.82
N GLN A 210 4.33 1.89 9.52
CA GLN A 210 5.79 2.04 9.58
C GLN A 210 6.33 1.89 11.00
N MET A 211 5.66 2.48 12.01
CA MET A 211 6.07 2.33 13.41
C MET A 211 6.07 0.85 13.85
N VAL A 212 5.11 0.05 13.36
CA VAL A 212 5.05 -1.38 13.67
C VAL A 212 6.14 -2.17 12.94
N ASP A 213 6.46 -1.83 11.70
CA ASP A 213 7.57 -2.46 10.97
C ASP A 213 8.91 -2.12 11.66
N ASP A 214 9.15 -0.85 11.99
CA ASP A 214 10.35 -0.40 12.72
C ASP A 214 10.48 -1.07 14.11
N TRP A 215 9.36 -1.32 14.79
CA TRP A 215 9.35 -2.09 16.05
C TRP A 215 9.84 -3.52 15.83
N LYS A 216 9.40 -4.20 14.76
CA LYS A 216 9.78 -5.59 14.47
C LYS A 216 11.25 -5.71 14.07
N ASP A 217 11.69 -4.77 13.23
CA ASP A 217 13.02 -4.79 12.62
C ASP A 217 14.08 -4.12 13.51
N LYS A 218 13.64 -3.47 14.61
CA LYS A 218 14.49 -2.72 15.54
C LYS A 218 15.25 -1.58 14.87
N ASP A 219 14.61 -0.91 13.93
CA ASP A 219 15.15 0.16 13.10
C ASP A 219 14.26 1.42 13.16
N GLY A 220 14.56 2.45 12.41
CA GLY A 220 13.76 3.65 12.23
C GLY A 220 13.29 4.27 13.54
N PHE A 221 11.99 4.35 13.78
CA PHE A 221 11.40 4.90 15.02
C PHE A 221 11.88 4.16 16.27
N TYR A 222 12.20 2.86 16.19
CA TYR A 222 12.68 2.11 17.33
C TYR A 222 14.03 2.64 17.85
N LEU A 223 14.91 3.15 16.99
CA LEU A 223 16.20 3.72 17.40
C LEU A 223 16.02 4.99 18.28
N TYR A 224 14.89 5.70 18.14
CA TYR A 224 14.59 6.91 18.92
C TYR A 224 13.81 6.60 20.20
N TYR A 225 12.86 5.66 20.16
CA TYR A 225 11.91 5.40 21.25
C TYR A 225 12.22 4.13 22.04
N GLY A 226 13.04 3.22 21.50
CA GLY A 226 13.31 1.92 22.11
C GLY A 226 12.01 1.15 22.42
N GLU A 227 11.96 0.51 23.57
CA GLU A 227 10.80 -0.25 24.03
C GLU A 227 9.53 0.61 24.24
N ASN A 228 9.68 1.93 24.40
CA ASN A 228 8.53 2.85 24.50
C ASN A 228 7.78 3.01 23.17
N LEU A 229 8.36 2.61 22.03
CA LEU A 229 7.69 2.69 20.73
C LEU A 229 6.38 1.91 20.72
N TRP A 230 6.32 0.75 21.40
CA TRP A 230 5.08 -0.03 21.46
C TRP A 230 3.93 0.73 22.13
N LYS A 231 4.21 1.45 23.22
CA LYS A 231 3.21 2.31 23.86
C LYS A 231 2.71 3.41 22.91
N ASN A 232 3.62 4.00 22.15
CA ASN A 232 3.24 5.02 21.16
C ASN A 232 2.39 4.41 20.02
N ILE A 233 2.70 3.19 19.56
CA ILE A 233 1.91 2.45 18.58
C ILE A 233 0.47 2.26 19.08
N GLU A 234 0.27 1.80 20.32
CA GLU A 234 -1.08 1.62 20.88
C GLU A 234 -1.85 2.93 20.96
N LEU A 235 -1.23 4.02 21.43
CA LEU A 235 -1.87 5.35 21.48
C LEU A 235 -2.24 5.85 20.09
N PHE A 236 -1.35 5.68 19.13
CA PHE A 236 -1.56 6.13 17.75
C PHE A 236 -2.63 5.29 17.04
N LYS A 237 -2.71 3.98 17.34
CA LYS A 237 -3.78 3.09 16.91
C LYS A 237 -5.16 3.58 17.37
N GLU A 238 -5.30 3.90 18.67
CA GLU A 238 -6.54 4.43 19.23
C GLU A 238 -6.94 5.76 18.57
N GLU A 239 -5.97 6.63 18.29
CA GLU A 239 -6.22 7.87 17.56
C GLU A 239 -6.74 7.61 16.15
N CYS A 240 -6.15 6.67 15.38
CA CYS A 240 -6.64 6.29 14.07
C CYS A 240 -8.09 5.78 14.11
N ILE A 241 -8.42 4.95 15.11
CA ILE A 241 -9.78 4.41 15.29
C ILE A 241 -10.76 5.54 15.63
N HIS A 242 -10.40 6.44 16.52
CA HIS A 242 -11.24 7.59 16.90
C HIS A 242 -11.53 8.51 15.72
N VAL A 243 -10.52 8.82 14.89
CA VAL A 243 -10.71 9.62 13.67
C VAL A 243 -11.65 8.92 12.69
N ALA A 244 -11.47 7.61 12.48
CA ALA A 244 -12.36 6.81 11.62
C ALA A 244 -13.80 6.78 12.14
N GLU A 245 -14.00 6.73 13.45
CA GLU A 245 -15.32 6.78 14.10
C GLU A 245 -16.04 8.11 13.82
N GLY A 246 -15.33 9.23 13.88
CA GLY A 246 -15.86 10.56 13.53
C GLY A 246 -16.34 10.67 12.08
N MET A 247 -15.85 9.81 11.18
CA MET A 247 -16.27 9.73 9.78
C MET A 247 -17.28 8.61 9.50
N ASN A 248 -17.81 7.94 10.51
CA ASN A 248 -18.64 6.72 10.40
C ASN A 248 -17.96 5.57 9.65
N MET A 249 -16.63 5.49 9.72
CA MET A 249 -15.83 4.44 9.05
C MET A 249 -15.31 3.37 10.03
N ARG A 250 -15.78 3.35 11.28
CA ARG A 250 -15.46 2.31 12.27
C ARG A 250 -16.24 1.02 11.96
N THR A 251 -15.91 0.40 10.83
CA THR A 251 -16.47 -0.89 10.42
C THR A 251 -15.62 -2.05 10.95
N GLU A 252 -16.18 -3.26 10.97
CA GLU A 252 -15.43 -4.47 11.36
C GLU A 252 -14.23 -4.70 10.45
N GLU A 253 -14.34 -4.36 9.15
CA GLU A 253 -13.27 -4.48 8.17
C GLU A 253 -12.13 -3.50 8.47
N PHE A 254 -12.45 -2.23 8.75
CA PHE A 254 -11.44 -1.23 9.10
C PHE A 254 -10.70 -1.63 10.38
N LEU A 255 -11.44 -1.98 11.43
CA LEU A 255 -10.86 -2.44 12.70
C LEU A 255 -10.01 -3.70 12.51
N GLY A 256 -10.50 -4.69 11.75
CA GLY A 256 -9.77 -5.91 11.44
C GLY A 256 -8.44 -5.65 10.70
N LEU A 257 -8.42 -4.66 9.80
CA LEU A 257 -7.18 -4.26 9.09
C LEU A 257 -6.22 -3.51 10.01
N VAL A 258 -6.70 -2.63 10.88
CA VAL A 258 -5.86 -1.97 11.90
C VAL A 258 -5.24 -3.01 12.82
N GLU A 259 -6.02 -3.97 13.33
CA GLU A 259 -5.52 -5.10 14.13
C GLU A 259 -4.48 -5.94 13.35
N LEU A 260 -4.72 -6.21 12.07
CA LEU A 260 -3.81 -6.99 11.23
C LEU A 260 -2.43 -6.31 11.07
N ILE A 261 -2.39 -4.99 10.94
CA ILE A 261 -1.11 -4.25 10.83
C ILE A 261 -0.41 -4.12 12.18
N THR A 262 -1.16 -4.01 13.29
CA THR A 262 -0.59 -3.88 14.65
C THR A 262 -0.28 -5.21 15.33
N GLY A 263 -0.49 -6.35 14.66
CA GLY A 263 -0.08 -7.67 15.18
C GLY A 263 -1.15 -8.43 15.95
N GLY A 264 -2.40 -7.97 15.99
CA GLY A 264 -3.52 -8.62 16.68
C GLY A 264 -4.03 -9.93 16.06
N GLY A 265 -3.45 -10.40 14.97
CA GLY A 265 -3.90 -11.58 14.23
C GLY A 265 -2.95 -12.79 14.22
N GLY A 266 -1.87 -12.78 15.00
CA GLY A 266 -0.92 -13.91 15.05
C GLY A 266 0.36 -13.58 15.79
N GLY A 267 0.34 -13.82 17.09
CA GLY A 267 1.55 -14.22 17.83
C GLY A 267 2.69 -13.23 18.00
N ILE A 268 2.44 -11.95 18.28
CA ILE A 268 3.42 -11.13 18.99
C ILE A 268 3.00 -11.16 20.46
N ARG A 269 3.71 -11.94 21.29
CA ARG A 269 3.61 -11.84 22.75
C ARG A 269 4.11 -10.45 23.13
N THR A 270 3.22 -9.64 23.71
CA THR A 270 3.63 -8.39 24.38
C THR A 270 4.74 -8.70 25.40
N PRO A 271 5.81 -7.89 25.49
CA PRO A 271 6.76 -8.02 26.58
C PRO A 271 6.05 -7.70 27.91
N GLY A 272 5.65 -8.70 28.68
CA GLY A 272 5.08 -8.51 30.02
C GLY A 272 3.94 -9.42 30.44
N GLY A 273 3.62 -10.47 29.70
CA GLY A 273 2.68 -11.51 30.14
C GLY A 273 3.43 -12.70 30.74
N LEU A 274 3.67 -12.69 32.06
CA LEU A 274 3.84 -13.90 32.88
C LEU A 274 2.49 -14.58 33.04
#